data_0acbbc066414ba0c546fc8fdb742ed7a
#
_entry.id   0acbbc066414ba0c546fc8fdb742ed7a
#
_cell.length_a   1.000
_cell.length_b   1.000
_cell.length_c   1.000
_cell.angle_alpha   90.00
_cell.angle_beta   90.00
_cell.angle_gamma   90.00
#
_symmetry.space_group_name_H-M   'P 1'
#
loop_
_entity.id
_entity.type
_entity.pdbx_description
1 polymer ?
#
loop_
_entity_poly.entity_id
_entity_poly.type
_entity_poly.pdbx_seq_one_letter_code
_entity_poly.pdbx_strand_id
1 'polypeptide(L)'
;MDLSYWEQKEWLENIDFAIVGSGIVGLSTALFLKQRFPESNIILLEKGILPQGASTKNAGFACFGSLSEILQDLKTHSENEVLELVQSRVQGLQLLRQSLGDASIDFRAYGGYELFLEKDSAVYENCLEKMSEINALLFSIFKADIYHLVVDRFQFSKVK
;
A
#
# COMPACT_ATOMS: atom_id res chain seq x y z
N MET A 1 -25.86 -15.16 -18.30
CA MET A 1 -26.79 -14.20 -17.67
C MET A 1 -27.24 -13.31 -18.80
N ASP A 2 -28.49 -13.46 -19.20
CA ASP A 2 -29.02 -12.68 -20.32
C ASP A 2 -29.59 -11.38 -19.75
N LEU A 3 -29.00 -10.26 -20.15
CA LEU A 3 -29.48 -8.95 -19.76
C LEU A 3 -30.79 -8.63 -20.49
N SER A 4 -31.72 -7.99 -19.79
CA SER A 4 -32.91 -7.44 -20.41
C SER A 4 -32.55 -6.29 -21.36
N TYR A 5 -33.44 -5.93 -22.26
CA TYR A 5 -33.27 -4.78 -23.15
C TYR A 5 -32.94 -3.48 -22.39
N TRP A 6 -33.61 -3.24 -21.26
CA TRP A 6 -33.40 -2.05 -20.47
C TRP A 6 -32.05 -2.04 -19.75
N GLU A 7 -31.63 -3.18 -19.19
CA GLU A 7 -30.31 -3.33 -18.58
C GLU A 7 -29.18 -3.11 -19.60
N GLN A 8 -29.35 -3.65 -20.81
CA GLN A 8 -28.39 -3.44 -21.88
C GLN A 8 -28.34 -1.96 -22.28
N LYS A 9 -29.50 -1.33 -22.46
CA LYS A 9 -29.63 0.06 -22.90
C LYS A 9 -29.10 1.05 -21.85
N GLU A 10 -29.43 0.85 -20.57
CA GLU A 10 -29.08 1.78 -19.51
C GLU A 10 -27.66 1.59 -18.99
N TRP A 11 -27.15 0.35 -19.01
CA TRP A 11 -25.85 0.02 -18.40
C TRP A 11 -24.72 -0.16 -19.39
N LEU A 12 -24.99 -0.55 -20.63
CA LEU A 12 -23.95 -0.91 -21.57
C LEU A 12 -23.91 -0.03 -22.84
N GLU A 13 -24.86 0.87 -23.04
CA GLU A 13 -24.82 1.82 -24.14
C GLU A 13 -24.06 3.09 -23.74
N ASN A 14 -23.34 3.67 -24.71
CA ASN A 14 -22.60 4.92 -24.57
C ASN A 14 -21.57 4.91 -23.44
N ILE A 15 -20.87 3.81 -23.26
CA ILE A 15 -19.78 3.69 -22.29
C ILE A 15 -18.49 4.28 -22.88
N ASP A 16 -17.93 5.28 -22.19
CA ASP A 16 -16.64 5.89 -22.55
C ASP A 16 -15.46 5.09 -22.03
N PHE A 17 -15.59 4.53 -20.81
CA PHE A 17 -14.52 3.74 -20.18
C PHE A 17 -15.09 2.48 -19.53
N ALA A 18 -14.49 1.34 -19.84
CA ALA A 18 -14.80 0.06 -19.19
C ALA A 18 -13.58 -0.40 -18.37
N ILE A 19 -13.80 -0.62 -17.07
CA ILE A 19 -12.78 -1.07 -16.12
C ILE A 19 -13.12 -2.49 -15.68
N VAL A 20 -12.15 -3.39 -15.76
CA VAL A 20 -12.33 -4.78 -15.36
C VAL A 20 -11.66 -5.03 -14.00
N GLY A 21 -12.46 -5.41 -13.03
CA GLY A 21 -12.07 -5.69 -11.65
C GLY A 21 -12.29 -4.49 -10.72
N SER A 22 -12.98 -4.74 -9.60
CA SER A 22 -13.30 -3.76 -8.56
C SER A 22 -12.33 -3.78 -7.37
N GLY A 23 -11.09 -4.20 -7.61
CA GLY A 23 -10.01 -4.05 -6.64
C GLY A 23 -9.58 -2.59 -6.48
N ILE A 24 -8.65 -2.31 -5.56
CA ILE A 24 -8.18 -0.95 -5.26
C ILE A 24 -7.71 -0.18 -6.52
N VAL A 25 -7.07 -0.86 -7.46
CA VAL A 25 -6.60 -0.25 -8.71
C VAL A 25 -7.79 0.14 -9.59
N GLY A 26 -8.75 -0.77 -9.81
CA GLY A 26 -9.92 -0.49 -10.65
C GLY A 26 -10.79 0.63 -10.07
N LEU A 27 -11.05 0.59 -8.76
CA LEU A 27 -11.82 1.65 -8.08
C LEU A 27 -11.10 2.99 -8.11
N SER A 28 -9.79 3.03 -7.88
CA SER A 28 -9.00 4.26 -7.97
C SER A 28 -9.00 4.81 -9.41
N THR A 29 -8.86 3.92 -10.40
CA THR A 29 -8.92 4.31 -11.83
C THR A 29 -10.29 4.94 -12.15
N ALA A 30 -11.38 4.32 -11.72
CA ALA A 30 -12.73 4.86 -11.92
C ALA A 30 -12.89 6.25 -11.27
N LEU A 31 -12.42 6.39 -10.03
CA LEU A 31 -12.47 7.65 -9.29
C LEU A 31 -11.73 8.77 -10.03
N PHE A 32 -10.48 8.53 -10.41
CA PHE A 32 -9.66 9.55 -11.07
C PHE A 32 -10.11 9.83 -12.51
N LEU A 33 -10.61 8.83 -13.24
CA LEU A 33 -11.25 9.08 -14.53
C LEU A 33 -12.49 9.96 -14.39
N LYS A 34 -13.34 9.70 -13.41
CA LYS A 34 -14.55 10.51 -13.17
C LYS A 34 -14.22 11.94 -12.73
N GLN A 35 -13.14 12.12 -11.96
CA GLN A 35 -12.65 13.46 -11.60
C GLN A 35 -12.11 14.21 -12.83
N ARG A 36 -11.40 13.54 -13.71
CA ARG A 36 -10.80 14.13 -14.91
C ARG A 36 -11.83 14.36 -16.04
N PHE A 37 -12.80 13.48 -16.14
CA PHE A 37 -13.85 13.47 -17.17
C PHE A 37 -15.23 13.34 -16.51
N PRO A 38 -15.74 14.41 -15.89
CA PRO A 38 -16.96 14.34 -15.07
C PRO A 38 -18.20 13.84 -15.82
N GLU A 39 -18.28 14.13 -17.13
CA GLU A 39 -19.44 13.75 -17.96
C GLU A 39 -19.34 12.34 -18.55
N SER A 40 -18.20 11.68 -18.42
CA SER A 40 -18.01 10.36 -19.02
C SER A 40 -18.80 9.27 -18.29
N ASN A 41 -19.32 8.33 -19.07
CA ASN A 41 -19.96 7.12 -18.57
C ASN A 41 -18.89 6.05 -18.34
N ILE A 42 -18.71 5.69 -17.07
CA ILE A 42 -17.71 4.70 -16.65
C ILE A 42 -18.42 3.48 -16.12
N ILE A 43 -18.13 2.32 -16.69
CA ILE A 43 -18.59 1.03 -16.16
C ILE A 43 -17.43 0.30 -15.49
N LEU A 44 -17.71 -0.27 -14.32
CA LEU A 44 -16.77 -1.14 -13.62
C LEU A 44 -17.38 -2.54 -13.53
N LEU A 45 -16.68 -3.52 -14.09
CA LEU A 45 -17.11 -4.91 -14.19
C LEU A 45 -16.36 -5.75 -13.16
N GLU A 46 -17.09 -6.43 -12.29
CA GLU A 46 -16.53 -7.36 -11.32
C GLU A 46 -17.07 -8.78 -11.57
N LYS A 47 -16.19 -9.77 -11.49
CA LYS A 47 -16.54 -11.17 -11.71
C LYS A 47 -17.49 -11.72 -10.65
N GLY A 48 -17.29 -11.31 -9.41
CA GLY A 48 -18.04 -11.76 -8.24
C GLY A 48 -19.05 -10.74 -7.73
N ILE A 49 -19.83 -11.11 -6.73
CA ILE A 49 -20.74 -10.19 -6.02
C ILE A 49 -19.93 -9.10 -5.29
N LEU A 50 -18.75 -9.46 -4.79
CA LEU A 50 -17.79 -8.59 -4.13
C LEU A 50 -16.39 -8.87 -4.69
N PRO A 51 -15.45 -7.92 -4.65
CA PRO A 51 -14.08 -8.16 -5.04
C PRO A 51 -13.44 -9.21 -4.13
N GLN A 52 -12.83 -10.23 -4.73
CA GLN A 52 -12.19 -11.35 -4.02
C GLN A 52 -10.68 -11.45 -4.26
N GLY A 53 -10.11 -10.43 -4.87
CA GLY A 53 -8.68 -10.35 -5.16
C GLY A 53 -7.83 -9.91 -3.97
N ALA A 54 -6.58 -9.54 -4.26
CA ALA A 54 -5.59 -9.14 -3.26
C ALA A 54 -6.03 -7.94 -2.40
N SER A 55 -6.82 -7.01 -2.97
CA SER A 55 -7.28 -5.81 -2.25
C SER A 55 -8.11 -6.10 -1.00
N THR A 56 -8.83 -7.23 -0.97
CA THR A 56 -9.67 -7.62 0.17
C THR A 56 -9.04 -8.70 1.04
N LYS A 57 -7.81 -9.12 0.72
CA LYS A 57 -7.09 -10.20 1.43
C LYS A 57 -5.79 -9.72 2.06
N ASN A 58 -5.51 -8.44 2.03
CA ASN A 58 -4.33 -7.92 2.71
C ASN A 58 -4.63 -7.68 4.20
N ALA A 59 -3.57 -7.53 5.01
CA ALA A 59 -3.69 -7.38 6.46
C ALA A 59 -4.03 -5.94 6.90
N GLY A 60 -4.27 -5.01 5.97
CA GLY A 60 -4.61 -3.62 6.27
C GLY A 60 -3.42 -2.76 6.70
N PHE A 61 -2.20 -3.23 6.55
CA PHE A 61 -1.01 -2.41 6.82
C PHE A 61 -0.70 -1.47 5.66
N ALA A 62 -0.68 -0.17 5.96
CA ALA A 62 -0.24 0.87 5.04
C ALA A 62 1.22 1.22 5.33
N CYS A 63 2.15 0.36 4.93
CA CYS A 63 3.58 0.52 5.18
C CYS A 63 4.35 0.87 3.91
N PHE A 64 5.50 1.50 4.11
CA PHE A 64 6.44 1.82 3.03
C PHE A 64 7.61 0.82 2.95
N GLY A 65 7.76 -0.06 3.93
CA GLY A 65 8.76 -1.11 4.07
C GLY A 65 9.33 -1.18 5.49
N SER A 66 9.59 -2.37 5.99
CA SER A 66 10.37 -2.57 7.21
C SER A 66 11.86 -2.40 6.93
N LEU A 67 12.67 -2.30 7.98
CA LEU A 67 14.13 -2.15 7.82
C LEU A 67 14.75 -3.36 7.09
N SER A 68 14.31 -4.58 7.44
CA SER A 68 14.81 -5.78 6.77
C SER A 68 14.39 -5.86 5.30
N GLU A 69 13.18 -5.39 4.94
CA GLU A 69 12.72 -5.31 3.55
C GLU A 69 13.56 -4.32 2.75
N ILE A 70 13.82 -3.12 3.27
CA ILE A 70 14.68 -2.12 2.59
C ILE A 70 16.08 -2.69 2.37
N LEU A 71 16.67 -3.35 3.37
CA LEU A 71 17.98 -4.00 3.23
C LEU A 71 17.97 -5.15 2.22
N GLN A 72 16.87 -5.85 2.08
CA GLN A 72 16.72 -6.90 1.07
C GLN A 72 16.58 -6.30 -0.33
N ASP A 73 15.81 -5.23 -0.49
CA ASP A 73 15.64 -4.53 -1.77
C ASP A 73 16.99 -3.96 -2.26
N LEU A 74 17.80 -3.40 -1.36
CA LEU A 74 19.15 -2.89 -1.67
C LEU A 74 20.15 -3.94 -2.15
N LYS A 75 19.88 -5.23 -1.98
CA LYS A 75 20.74 -6.29 -2.55
C LYS A 75 20.55 -6.47 -4.06
N THR A 76 19.42 -6.06 -4.59
CA THR A 76 19.02 -6.29 -5.99
C THR A 76 18.71 -5.01 -6.75
N HIS A 77 18.53 -3.89 -6.06
CA HIS A 77 18.21 -2.58 -6.61
C HIS A 77 19.21 -1.54 -6.11
N SER A 78 19.38 -0.48 -6.88
CA SER A 78 20.15 0.68 -6.47
C SER A 78 19.45 1.49 -5.37
N GLU A 79 20.20 2.28 -4.63
CA GLU A 79 19.64 3.21 -3.62
C GLU A 79 18.56 4.14 -4.22
N ASN A 80 18.78 4.64 -5.43
CA ASN A 80 17.80 5.51 -6.10
C ASN A 80 16.47 4.78 -6.39
N GLU A 81 16.53 3.55 -6.89
CA GLU A 81 15.32 2.76 -7.15
C GLU A 81 14.56 2.47 -5.85
N VAL A 82 15.26 2.16 -4.75
CA VAL A 82 14.65 1.95 -3.44
C VAL A 82 14.02 3.24 -2.91
N LEU A 83 14.72 4.39 -3.04
CA LEU A 83 14.18 5.70 -2.67
C LEU A 83 12.90 6.05 -3.44
N GLU A 84 12.91 5.87 -4.76
CA GLU A 84 11.74 6.10 -5.62
C GLU A 84 10.57 5.20 -5.21
N LEU A 85 10.82 3.94 -4.90
CA LEU A 85 9.79 3.00 -4.44
C LEU A 85 9.18 3.45 -3.10
N VAL A 86 10.02 3.78 -2.11
CA VAL A 86 9.56 4.25 -0.79
C VAL A 86 8.77 5.56 -0.94
N GLN A 87 9.28 6.51 -1.71
CA GLN A 87 8.60 7.78 -1.96
C GLN A 87 7.24 7.58 -2.64
N SER A 88 7.16 6.69 -3.62
CA SER A 88 5.90 6.34 -4.31
C SER A 88 4.88 5.73 -3.34
N ARG A 89 5.31 4.83 -2.44
CA ARG A 89 4.44 4.24 -1.40
C ARG A 89 3.91 5.31 -0.44
N VAL A 90 4.76 6.22 0.03
CA VAL A 90 4.37 7.32 0.92
C VAL A 90 3.38 8.27 0.24
N GLN A 91 3.65 8.65 -1.01
CA GLN A 91 2.76 9.51 -1.80
C GLN A 91 1.41 8.82 -2.07
N GLY A 92 1.43 7.53 -2.40
CA GLY A 92 0.21 6.74 -2.60
C GLY A 92 -0.65 6.67 -1.35
N LEU A 93 -0.04 6.48 -0.17
CA LEU A 93 -0.75 6.52 1.11
C LEU A 93 -1.35 7.91 1.39
N GLN A 94 -0.60 8.98 1.14
CA GLN A 94 -1.11 10.35 1.30
C GLN A 94 -2.31 10.62 0.37
N LEU A 95 -2.20 10.20 -0.89
CA LEU A 95 -3.28 10.33 -1.87
C LEU A 95 -4.53 9.55 -1.46
N LEU A 96 -4.38 8.33 -0.96
CA LEU A 96 -5.48 7.52 -0.44
C LEU A 96 -6.21 8.23 0.72
N ARG A 97 -5.43 8.73 1.70
CA ARG A 97 -5.97 9.46 2.85
C ARG A 97 -6.70 10.76 2.45
N GLN A 98 -6.13 11.49 1.50
CA GLN A 98 -6.74 12.71 0.97
C GLN A 98 -8.04 12.43 0.19
N SER A 99 -8.07 11.34 -0.58
CA SER A 99 -9.20 11.01 -1.43
C SER A 99 -10.39 10.43 -0.66
N LEU A 100 -10.13 9.63 0.38
CA LEU A 100 -11.16 8.89 1.11
C LEU A 100 -11.40 9.43 2.53
N GLY A 101 -10.41 10.10 3.11
CA GLY A 101 -10.42 10.56 4.49
C GLY A 101 -10.07 9.47 5.50
N ASP A 102 -9.29 9.83 6.51
CA ASP A 102 -8.79 8.88 7.53
C ASP A 102 -9.92 8.13 8.25
N ALA A 103 -11.02 8.81 8.54
CA ALA A 103 -12.16 8.20 9.23
C ALA A 103 -12.85 7.11 8.39
N SER A 104 -12.96 7.31 7.07
CA SER A 104 -13.63 6.36 6.17
C SER A 104 -12.84 5.07 5.98
N ILE A 105 -11.51 5.14 6.06
CA ILE A 105 -10.62 3.99 5.91
C ILE A 105 -10.09 3.47 7.27
N ASP A 106 -10.57 4.04 8.38
CA ASP A 106 -10.11 3.78 9.76
C ASP A 106 -8.58 3.84 9.89
N PHE A 107 -7.96 4.83 9.24
CA PHE A 107 -6.50 4.99 9.27
C PHE A 107 -6.02 5.36 10.67
N ARG A 108 -5.02 4.61 11.15
CA ARG A 108 -4.39 4.81 12.47
C ARG A 108 -2.88 4.87 12.31
N ALA A 109 -2.29 5.99 12.67
CA ALA A 109 -0.84 6.20 12.60
C ALA A 109 -0.12 5.66 13.85
N TYR A 110 -0.25 4.37 14.13
CA TYR A 110 0.37 3.75 15.31
C TYR A 110 1.85 3.39 15.13
N GLY A 111 2.37 3.53 13.93
CA GLY A 111 3.67 2.98 13.56
C GLY A 111 3.61 1.46 13.39
N GLY A 112 4.76 0.85 13.25
CA GLY A 112 4.91 -0.60 13.11
C GLY A 112 6.10 -1.12 13.92
N TYR A 113 6.10 -2.41 14.20
CA TYR A 113 7.20 -3.10 14.87
C TYR A 113 7.62 -4.26 14.00
N GLU A 114 8.91 -4.41 13.81
CA GLU A 114 9.49 -5.59 13.20
C GLU A 114 10.03 -6.47 14.31
N LEU A 115 9.53 -7.71 14.38
CA LEU A 115 9.87 -8.67 15.43
C LEU A 115 10.72 -9.78 14.84
N PHE A 116 11.82 -10.12 15.50
CA PHE A 116 12.74 -11.14 15.05
C PHE A 116 12.73 -12.33 16.03
N LEU A 117 12.54 -13.51 15.50
CA LEU A 117 12.68 -14.75 16.26
C LEU A 117 14.15 -15.10 16.47
N GLU A 118 14.46 -15.99 17.40
CA GLU A 118 15.85 -16.45 17.63
C GLU A 118 16.54 -16.95 16.35
N LYS A 119 15.80 -17.62 15.46
CA LYS A 119 16.30 -18.09 14.17
C LYS A 119 16.68 -16.96 13.21
N ASP A 120 16.16 -15.77 13.41
CA ASP A 120 16.34 -14.59 12.56
C ASP A 120 17.43 -13.65 13.13
N SER A 121 18.24 -14.11 14.09
CA SER A 121 19.26 -13.31 14.79
C SER A 121 20.24 -12.62 13.82
N ALA A 122 20.66 -13.30 12.75
CA ALA A 122 21.56 -12.71 11.77
C ALA A 122 20.92 -11.53 11.00
N VAL A 123 19.61 -11.61 10.71
CA VAL A 123 18.86 -10.51 10.09
C VAL A 123 18.73 -9.35 11.06
N TYR A 124 18.41 -9.63 12.31
CA TYR A 124 18.33 -8.63 13.37
C TYR A 124 19.65 -7.87 13.56
N GLU A 125 20.77 -8.57 13.66
CA GLU A 125 22.11 -7.98 13.81
C GLU A 125 22.46 -7.09 12.62
N ASN A 126 22.19 -7.55 11.39
CA ASN A 126 22.36 -6.73 10.20
C ASN A 126 21.46 -5.48 10.19
N CYS A 127 20.23 -5.59 10.66
CA CYS A 127 19.33 -4.45 10.82
C CYS A 127 19.88 -3.43 11.82
N LEU A 128 20.41 -3.87 12.96
CA LEU A 128 21.01 -2.99 13.96
C LEU A 128 22.25 -2.26 13.41
N GLU A 129 23.12 -2.98 12.71
CA GLU A 129 24.34 -2.42 12.10
C GLU A 129 24.01 -1.35 11.07
N LYS A 130 22.99 -1.60 10.24
CA LYS A 130 22.64 -0.76 9.09
C LYS A 130 21.57 0.29 9.36
N MET A 131 20.95 0.30 10.53
CA MET A 131 19.83 1.20 10.87
C MET A 131 20.14 2.68 10.63
N SER A 132 21.31 3.14 11.08
CA SER A 132 21.71 4.54 10.92
C SER A 132 21.94 4.91 9.45
N GLU A 133 22.51 4.01 8.65
CA GLU A 133 22.74 4.19 7.22
C GLU A 133 21.40 4.31 6.47
N ILE A 134 20.44 3.43 6.78
CA ILE A 134 19.11 3.45 6.16
C ILE A 134 18.30 4.68 6.60
N ASN A 135 18.37 5.08 7.87
CA ASN A 135 17.76 6.32 8.31
C ASN A 135 18.31 7.54 7.56
N ALA A 136 19.64 7.61 7.37
CA ALA A 136 20.27 8.67 6.59
C ALA A 136 19.81 8.65 5.12
N LEU A 137 19.75 7.47 4.50
CA LEU A 137 19.25 7.30 3.13
C LEU A 137 17.83 7.83 2.98
N LEU A 138 16.92 7.47 3.89
CA LEU A 138 15.51 7.83 3.86
C LEU A 138 15.22 9.24 4.40
N PHE A 139 16.19 9.93 4.96
CA PHE A 139 16.02 11.27 5.52
C PHE A 139 15.52 12.30 4.51
N SER A 140 15.86 12.11 3.22
CA SER A 140 15.38 12.98 2.13
C SER A 140 13.84 12.95 2.02
N ILE A 141 13.20 11.83 2.36
CA ILE A 141 11.75 11.60 2.28
C ILE A 141 11.05 12.02 3.58
N PHE A 142 11.55 11.55 4.73
CA PHE A 142 10.84 11.66 6.01
C PHE A 142 11.27 12.84 6.87
N LYS A 143 12.46 13.41 6.63
CA LYS A 143 13.07 14.50 7.43
C LYS A 143 13.26 14.13 8.90
N ALA A 144 13.29 12.85 9.21
CA ALA A 144 13.50 12.28 10.55
C ALA A 144 14.03 10.85 10.43
N ASP A 145 14.64 10.36 11.49
CA ASP A 145 14.92 8.94 11.64
C ASP A 145 13.59 8.20 11.87
N ILE A 146 13.36 7.17 11.09
CA ILE A 146 12.10 6.42 11.09
C ILE A 146 12.22 5.04 11.72
N TYR A 147 13.42 4.47 11.71
CA TYR A 147 13.72 3.20 12.36
C TYR A 147 14.44 3.44 13.69
N HIS A 148 13.89 2.85 14.73
CA HIS A 148 14.43 2.97 16.09
C HIS A 148 14.44 1.61 16.78
N LEU A 149 15.47 1.36 17.56
CA LEU A 149 15.45 0.22 18.48
C LEU A 149 14.43 0.48 19.58
N VAL A 150 13.50 -0.45 19.76
CA VAL A 150 12.53 -0.42 20.84
C VAL A 150 12.93 -1.43 21.90
N VAL A 151 13.00 -0.97 23.16
CA VAL A 151 13.19 -1.86 24.29
C VAL A 151 11.96 -2.79 24.39
N ASP A 152 12.16 -4.04 24.78
CA ASP A 152 11.12 -5.07 24.86
C ASP A 152 9.84 -4.54 25.55
N ARG A 153 8.89 -4.14 24.74
CA ARG A 153 7.61 -3.56 25.16
C ARG A 153 6.57 -4.66 25.41
N PHE A 154 6.74 -5.77 24.71
CA PHE A 154 5.71 -6.80 24.64
C PHE A 154 6.02 -8.00 25.53
N GLN A 155 7.20 -8.09 26.08
CA GLN A 155 7.68 -9.19 26.92
C GLN A 155 7.50 -10.58 26.27
N PHE A 156 7.65 -10.65 24.96
CA PHE A 156 7.59 -11.92 24.24
C PHE A 156 8.83 -12.76 24.58
N SER A 157 8.63 -14.02 24.95
CA SER A 157 9.73 -14.96 25.06
C SER A 157 10.26 -15.31 23.67
N LYS A 158 11.59 -15.33 23.47
CA LYS A 158 12.27 -15.72 22.22
C LYS A 158 12.05 -14.78 21.02
N VAL A 159 11.80 -13.50 21.28
CA VAL A 159 11.68 -12.43 20.28
C VAL A 159 12.66 -11.31 20.64
N LYS A 160 13.27 -10.71 19.62
CA LYS A 160 14.16 -9.55 19.72
C LYS A 160 13.54 -8.34 19.04
#